data_e8c30ddd7d954274afac2b09c07afe29
#
_entry.id   e8c30ddd7d954274afac2b09c07afe29
#
_cell.length_a   1.000
_cell.length_b   1.000
_cell.length_c   1.000
_cell.angle_alpha   90.00
_cell.angle_beta   90.00
_cell.angle_gamma   90.00
#
_symmetry.space_group_name_H-M   'P 1'
#
loop_
_entity.id
_entity.type
_entity.pdbx_description
1 polymer ?
#
loop_
_entity_poly.entity_id
_entity_poly.type
_entity_poly.pdbx_seq_one_letter_code
_entity_poly.pdbx_strand_id
1 'polypeptide(L)'
;MKKITAILLFACIVGQAYAWKPKFAGHRGSYRGVENTEEAMMNGINHYGYTGLEIDVKTTSDGVCVCWHDDDLSRVGHNVTIASTKWEDLKDLTLTQTRSGVTYTAKLLTVDRYLEICKEHNIF
;
A
#
# COMPACT_ATOMS: atom_id res chain seq x y z
N MET A 1 6.32 29.94 59.36
CA MET A 1 7.13 30.34 58.21
C MET A 1 6.97 29.27 57.13
N LYS A 2 6.58 29.72 56.01
CA LYS A 2 5.95 29.09 54.85
C LYS A 2 6.84 28.05 54.19
N LYS A 3 6.43 26.78 54.19
CA LYS A 3 6.90 25.73 53.29
C LYS A 3 5.87 25.63 52.16
N ILE A 4 5.91 26.57 51.29
CA ILE A 4 5.09 26.58 50.06
C ILE A 4 6.09 26.48 48.89
N THR A 5 5.73 25.68 47.95
CA THR A 5 6.16 25.85 46.54
C THR A 5 7.41 25.16 46.04
N ALA A 6 7.57 23.86 46.32
CA ALA A 6 8.46 23.06 45.48
C ALA A 6 7.72 21.94 44.69
N ILE A 7 6.42 21.80 44.91
CA ILE A 7 5.63 20.69 44.30
C ILE A 7 4.91 21.15 42.99
N LEU A 8 4.78 22.44 42.78
CA LEU A 8 4.04 22.98 41.62
C LEU A 8 4.88 23.17 40.34
N LEU A 9 6.21 23.02 40.42
CA LEU A 9 7.05 23.14 39.23
C LEU A 9 7.39 21.81 38.56
N PHE A 10 7.09 20.68 39.21
CA PHE A 10 7.36 19.37 38.59
C PHE A 10 6.18 18.83 37.74
N ALA A 11 5.01 19.44 37.84
CA ALA A 11 3.82 19.03 37.08
C ALA A 11 3.75 19.62 35.66
N CYS A 12 4.60 20.59 35.31
CA CYS A 12 4.57 21.25 34.00
C CYS A 12 5.64 20.77 33.04
N ILE A 13 6.49 19.81 33.42
CA ILE A 13 7.54 19.26 32.54
C ILE A 13 7.21 17.81 32.10
N VAL A 14 6.02 17.30 32.41
CA VAL A 14 5.45 16.24 31.58
C VAL A 14 4.88 16.92 30.32
N GLY A 15 5.71 17.77 29.74
CA GLY A 15 5.51 18.32 28.45
C GLY A 15 5.35 17.16 27.50
N GLN A 16 4.30 17.20 26.77
CA GLN A 16 3.92 16.41 25.65
C GLN A 16 5.19 15.96 24.90
N ALA A 17 5.73 14.81 25.27
CA ALA A 17 6.52 14.06 24.32
C ALA A 17 5.54 13.74 23.20
N TYR A 18 5.49 14.59 22.19
CA TYR A 18 4.95 14.23 20.90
C TYR A 18 5.79 13.04 20.47
N ALA A 19 5.32 11.85 20.80
CA ALA A 19 5.94 10.63 20.35
C ALA A 19 5.86 10.71 18.81
N TRP A 20 7.00 11.07 18.19
CA TRP A 20 7.13 11.01 16.75
C TRP A 20 6.81 9.57 16.34
N LYS A 21 5.65 9.39 15.71
CA LYS A 21 5.25 8.08 15.18
C LYS A 21 5.93 7.95 13.82
N PRO A 22 6.82 6.97 13.63
CA PRO A 22 7.41 6.72 12.34
C PRO A 22 6.30 6.42 11.33
N LYS A 23 6.45 6.95 10.13
CA LYS A 23 5.57 6.63 9.02
C LYS A 23 6.21 5.50 8.22
N PHE A 24 5.42 4.50 7.85
CA PHE A 24 5.84 3.37 7.04
C PHE A 24 5.08 3.36 5.73
N ALA A 25 5.80 3.21 4.63
CA ALA A 25 5.20 2.99 3.33
C ALA A 25 5.40 1.53 2.92
N GLY A 26 4.34 0.89 2.45
CA GLY A 26 4.39 -0.46 1.92
C GLY A 26 4.93 -0.46 0.50
N HIS A 27 6.06 -1.12 0.25
CA HIS A 27 6.62 -1.34 -1.09
C HIS A 27 5.72 -2.31 -1.85
N ARG A 28 5.12 -1.84 -2.96
CA ARG A 28 4.14 -2.58 -3.78
C ARG A 28 2.94 -3.09 -2.96
N GLY A 29 2.51 -2.33 -1.94
CA GLY A 29 1.48 -2.73 -1.01
C GLY A 29 2.04 -3.43 0.22
N SER A 30 2.00 -4.75 0.28
CA SER A 30 2.58 -5.54 1.37
C SER A 30 3.07 -6.90 0.89
N TYR A 31 3.83 -7.58 1.76
CA TYR A 31 4.27 -8.95 1.48
C TYR A 31 3.13 -9.98 1.50
N ARG A 32 1.98 -9.65 2.09
CA ARG A 32 0.77 -10.48 2.09
C ARG A 32 -0.13 -10.09 0.95
N GLY A 33 -0.08 -10.84 -0.13
CA GLY A 33 -0.86 -10.61 -1.34
C GLY A 33 0.01 -10.66 -2.61
N VAL A 34 -0.64 -10.56 -3.74
CA VAL A 34 0.01 -10.28 -5.02
C VAL A 34 0.43 -8.82 -5.00
N GLU A 35 1.69 -8.53 -5.33
CA GLU A 35 2.21 -7.16 -5.31
C GLU A 35 1.41 -6.20 -6.20
N ASN A 36 1.37 -4.92 -5.86
CA ASN A 36 0.68 -3.87 -6.62
C ASN A 36 -0.84 -4.12 -6.80
N THR A 37 -1.46 -4.88 -5.92
CA THR A 37 -2.91 -5.16 -5.94
C THR A 37 -3.63 -4.62 -4.73
N GLU A 38 -4.96 -4.48 -4.83
CA GLU A 38 -5.80 -3.99 -3.73
C GLU A 38 -5.64 -4.86 -2.47
N GLU A 39 -5.57 -6.18 -2.60
CA GLU A 39 -5.40 -7.09 -1.48
C GLU A 39 -4.09 -6.86 -0.73
N ALA A 40 -2.97 -6.67 -1.46
CA ALA A 40 -1.69 -6.37 -0.84
C ALA A 40 -1.70 -5.02 -0.12
N MET A 41 -2.37 -4.01 -0.69
CA MET A 41 -2.52 -2.68 -0.11
C MET A 41 -3.38 -2.74 1.16
N MET A 42 -4.54 -3.39 1.11
CA MET A 42 -5.43 -3.53 2.26
C MET A 42 -4.78 -4.31 3.40
N ASN A 43 -3.98 -5.34 3.09
CA ASN A 43 -3.17 -6.02 4.10
C ASN A 43 -2.09 -5.09 4.70
N GLY A 44 -1.47 -4.23 3.89
CA GLY A 44 -0.53 -3.21 4.37
C GLY A 44 -1.16 -2.25 5.37
N ILE A 45 -2.32 -1.74 5.04
CA ILE A 45 -3.08 -0.79 5.88
C ILE A 45 -3.59 -1.48 7.15
N ASN A 46 -4.35 -2.56 6.99
CA ASN A 46 -5.15 -3.14 8.10
C ASN A 46 -4.32 -4.05 9.00
N HIS A 47 -3.30 -4.73 8.48
CA HIS A 47 -2.52 -5.69 9.24
C HIS A 47 -1.19 -5.12 9.75
N TYR A 48 -0.53 -4.29 8.93
CA TYR A 48 0.77 -3.71 9.28
C TYR A 48 0.70 -2.25 9.72
N GLY A 49 -0.45 -1.59 9.55
CA GLY A 49 -0.65 -0.19 9.93
C GLY A 49 0.18 0.78 9.09
N TYR A 50 0.43 0.46 7.83
CA TYR A 50 1.13 1.37 6.92
C TYR A 50 0.35 2.66 6.74
N THR A 51 1.06 3.77 6.72
CA THR A 51 0.52 5.12 6.54
C THR A 51 0.78 5.68 5.15
N GLY A 52 1.44 4.92 4.30
CA GLY A 52 1.69 5.18 2.91
C GLY A 52 1.82 3.88 2.13
N LEU A 53 1.63 3.95 0.82
CA LEU A 53 1.79 2.84 -0.10
C LEU A 53 2.60 3.30 -1.31
N GLU A 54 3.58 2.52 -1.68
CA GLU A 54 4.35 2.71 -2.90
C GLU A 54 3.85 1.73 -3.96
N ILE A 55 3.75 2.18 -5.19
CA ILE A 55 3.31 1.42 -6.36
C ILE A 55 4.21 1.66 -7.57
N ASP A 56 4.30 0.67 -8.42
CA ASP A 56 4.81 0.83 -9.79
C ASP A 56 3.66 1.09 -10.76
N VAL A 57 3.87 1.85 -11.81
CA VAL A 57 2.82 2.19 -12.77
C VAL A 57 3.23 1.78 -14.19
N LYS A 58 2.31 1.15 -14.89
CA LYS A 58 2.37 0.84 -16.32
C LYS A 58 1.13 1.39 -17.02
N THR A 59 1.21 1.52 -18.34
CA THR A 59 0.09 1.99 -19.16
C THR A 59 -0.28 0.93 -20.19
N THR A 60 -1.56 0.63 -20.29
CA THR A 60 -2.13 -0.30 -21.29
C THR A 60 -2.13 0.30 -22.68
N SER A 61 -2.41 -0.50 -23.72
CA SER A 61 -2.44 -0.03 -25.12
C SER A 61 -3.54 1.01 -25.39
N ASP A 62 -4.58 1.04 -24.57
CA ASP A 62 -5.68 1.99 -24.65
C ASP A 62 -5.59 3.13 -23.61
N GLY A 63 -4.42 3.28 -22.95
CA GLY A 63 -4.10 4.44 -22.12
C GLY A 63 -4.52 4.34 -20.67
N VAL A 64 -5.00 3.18 -20.17
CA VAL A 64 -5.33 2.99 -18.76
C VAL A 64 -4.06 2.79 -17.94
N CYS A 65 -3.88 3.56 -16.87
CA CYS A 65 -2.78 3.40 -15.93
C CYS A 65 -3.09 2.30 -14.92
N VAL A 66 -2.20 1.32 -14.79
CA VAL A 66 -2.34 0.16 -13.91
C VAL A 66 -1.14 0.04 -12.97
N CYS A 67 -1.36 -0.55 -11.80
CA CYS A 67 -0.33 -0.79 -10.79
C CYS A 67 0.38 -2.10 -11.11
N TRP A 68 1.60 -2.05 -11.64
CA TRP A 68 2.41 -3.22 -11.93
C TRP A 68 3.87 -2.85 -12.19
N HIS A 69 4.81 -3.71 -11.78
CA HIS A 69 6.25 -3.45 -11.92
C HIS A 69 6.81 -3.87 -13.28
N ASP A 70 6.55 -5.12 -13.68
CA ASP A 70 7.17 -5.69 -14.89
C ASP A 70 6.43 -5.22 -16.16
N ASP A 71 7.04 -5.40 -17.32
CA ASP A 71 6.40 -5.05 -18.60
C ASP A 71 5.29 -6.04 -18.98
N ASP A 72 5.30 -7.24 -18.40
CA ASP A 72 4.34 -8.32 -18.64
C ASP A 72 3.82 -8.94 -17.34
N LEU A 73 2.85 -9.86 -17.47
CA LEU A 73 2.24 -10.59 -16.37
C LEU A 73 2.73 -12.05 -16.26
N SER A 74 3.86 -12.40 -16.86
CA SER A 74 4.35 -13.81 -16.91
C SER A 74 4.61 -14.38 -15.51
N ARG A 75 5.14 -13.56 -14.60
CA ARG A 75 5.44 -13.93 -13.22
C ARG A 75 4.21 -14.28 -12.38
N VAL A 76 3.03 -13.89 -12.83
CA VAL A 76 1.74 -14.11 -12.14
C VAL A 76 0.77 -14.96 -12.96
N GLY A 77 1.27 -15.69 -13.96
CA GLY A 77 0.54 -16.73 -14.67
C GLY A 77 0.00 -16.35 -16.05
N HIS A 78 0.32 -15.18 -16.59
CA HIS A 78 -0.20 -14.74 -17.89
C HIS A 78 0.91 -14.23 -18.81
N ASN A 79 1.02 -14.82 -19.99
CA ASN A 79 2.02 -14.40 -21.00
C ASN A 79 1.48 -13.26 -21.86
N VAL A 80 1.26 -12.09 -21.23
CA VAL A 80 0.74 -10.88 -21.89
C VAL A 80 1.56 -9.66 -21.49
N THR A 81 1.86 -8.80 -22.47
CA THR A 81 2.56 -7.52 -22.25
C THR A 81 1.54 -6.41 -22.04
N ILE A 82 1.68 -5.65 -20.95
CA ILE A 82 0.70 -4.63 -20.56
C ILE A 82 0.57 -3.55 -21.61
N ALA A 83 1.69 -3.00 -22.09
CA ALA A 83 1.69 -1.89 -23.06
C ALA A 83 1.07 -2.23 -24.43
N SER A 84 0.95 -3.51 -24.78
CA SER A 84 0.34 -3.98 -26.03
C SER A 84 -1.07 -4.55 -25.87
N THR A 85 -1.62 -4.56 -24.64
CA THR A 85 -2.92 -5.17 -24.32
C THR A 85 -3.87 -4.10 -23.79
N LYS A 86 -5.15 -4.17 -24.17
CA LYS A 86 -6.18 -3.26 -23.67
C LYS A 86 -6.58 -3.62 -22.24
N TRP A 87 -7.03 -2.62 -21.49
CA TRP A 87 -7.53 -2.82 -20.14
C TRP A 87 -8.64 -3.88 -20.04
N GLU A 88 -9.55 -3.87 -20.99
CA GLU A 88 -10.69 -4.81 -21.04
C GLU A 88 -10.24 -6.28 -21.07
N ASP A 89 -9.09 -6.56 -21.69
CA ASP A 89 -8.52 -7.92 -21.78
C ASP A 89 -7.67 -8.29 -20.52
N LEU A 90 -7.30 -7.31 -19.70
CA LEU A 90 -6.47 -7.50 -18.49
C LEU A 90 -7.28 -7.54 -17.18
N LYS A 91 -8.33 -6.76 -17.07
CA LYS A 91 -9.06 -6.51 -15.81
C LYS A 91 -9.59 -7.75 -15.10
N ASP A 92 -9.95 -8.79 -15.86
CA ASP A 92 -10.53 -10.02 -15.33
C ASP A 92 -9.51 -11.17 -15.17
N LEU A 93 -8.25 -10.95 -15.52
CA LEU A 93 -7.19 -11.94 -15.30
C LEU A 93 -6.97 -12.16 -13.81
N THR A 94 -6.86 -13.43 -13.42
CA THR A 94 -6.51 -13.78 -12.03
C THR A 94 -5.01 -13.90 -11.91
N LEU A 95 -4.38 -12.92 -11.27
CA LEU A 95 -2.96 -12.93 -10.96
C LEU A 95 -2.69 -13.89 -9.81
N THR A 96 -1.65 -14.71 -9.91
CA THR A 96 -1.28 -15.69 -8.88
C THR A 96 0.17 -15.52 -8.48
N GLN A 97 0.45 -15.38 -7.19
CA GLN A 97 1.81 -15.26 -6.67
C GLN A 97 1.97 -16.07 -5.38
N THR A 98 3.04 -16.87 -5.31
CA THR A 98 3.38 -17.61 -4.09
C THR A 98 4.50 -16.89 -3.34
N ARG A 99 4.29 -16.65 -2.04
CA ARG A 99 5.27 -16.02 -1.15
C ARG A 99 5.34 -16.79 0.17
N SER A 100 6.53 -17.19 0.58
CA SER A 100 6.75 -18.00 1.80
C SER A 100 5.82 -19.21 1.92
N GLY A 101 5.58 -19.91 0.80
CA GLY A 101 4.73 -21.10 0.76
C GLY A 101 3.22 -20.83 0.76
N VAL A 102 2.79 -19.55 0.80
CA VAL A 102 1.38 -19.16 0.69
C VAL A 102 1.10 -18.64 -0.71
N THR A 103 0.08 -19.18 -1.36
CA THR A 103 -0.39 -18.71 -2.67
C THR A 103 -1.50 -17.69 -2.52
N TYR A 104 -1.31 -16.55 -3.15
CA TYR A 104 -2.25 -15.43 -3.20
C TYR A 104 -2.78 -15.27 -4.62
N THR A 105 -4.03 -14.84 -4.73
CA THR A 105 -4.65 -14.48 -6.00
C THR A 105 -5.27 -13.09 -5.88
N ALA A 106 -5.24 -12.32 -6.97
CA ALA A 106 -5.79 -10.98 -7.03
C ALA A 106 -6.13 -10.59 -8.48
N LYS A 107 -6.67 -9.39 -8.65
CA LYS A 107 -6.86 -8.73 -9.94
C LYS A 107 -5.85 -7.62 -10.12
N LEU A 108 -5.56 -7.28 -11.37
CA LEU A 108 -4.78 -6.09 -11.68
C LEU A 108 -5.52 -4.84 -11.23
N LEU A 109 -4.80 -3.90 -10.61
CA LEU A 109 -5.37 -2.69 -10.04
C LEU A 109 -5.11 -1.49 -10.94
N THR A 110 -6.10 -0.62 -11.13
CA THR A 110 -5.88 0.68 -11.79
C THR A 110 -5.31 1.70 -10.80
N VAL A 111 -4.58 2.69 -11.33
CA VAL A 111 -4.09 3.81 -10.51
C VAL A 111 -5.25 4.62 -9.93
N ASP A 112 -6.35 4.76 -10.65
CA ASP A 112 -7.56 5.45 -10.14
C ASP A 112 -8.08 4.76 -8.88
N ARG A 113 -8.22 3.43 -8.89
CA ARG A 113 -8.65 2.68 -7.70
C ARG A 113 -7.63 2.78 -6.55
N TYR A 114 -6.33 2.77 -6.86
CA TYR A 114 -5.29 3.02 -5.87
C TYR A 114 -5.47 4.37 -5.17
N LEU A 115 -5.72 5.44 -5.93
CA LEU A 115 -5.94 6.78 -5.38
C LEU A 115 -7.21 6.86 -4.52
N GLU A 116 -8.27 6.13 -4.90
CA GLU A 116 -9.47 5.99 -4.07
C GLU A 116 -9.16 5.33 -2.73
N ILE A 117 -8.42 4.22 -2.72
CA ILE A 117 -7.98 3.53 -1.49
C ILE A 117 -7.18 4.49 -0.60
N CYS A 118 -6.23 5.23 -1.16
CA CYS A 118 -5.45 6.20 -0.41
C CYS A 118 -6.34 7.27 0.25
N LYS A 119 -7.34 7.76 -0.48
CA LYS A 119 -8.30 8.74 0.02
C LYS A 119 -9.22 8.16 1.09
N GLU A 120 -9.78 6.97 0.87
CA GLU A 120 -10.67 6.27 1.80
C GLU A 120 -10.00 6.02 3.16
N HIS A 121 -8.70 5.70 3.14
CA HIS A 121 -7.92 5.35 4.34
C HIS A 121 -7.05 6.49 4.88
N ASN A 122 -7.11 7.67 4.27
CA ASN A 122 -6.31 8.85 4.64
C ASN A 122 -4.80 8.54 4.73
N ILE A 123 -4.27 7.89 3.71
CA ILE A 123 -2.85 7.53 3.54
C ILE A 123 -2.25 8.23 2.31
N PHE A 124 -0.91 8.24 2.21
CA PHE A 124 -0.17 8.82 1.08
C PHE A 124 0.44 7.76 0.18
#